data_55ffc92d75b98ace07dcccd50ea5680c
#
_entry.id   55ffc92d75b98ace07dcccd50ea5680c
#
_cell.length_a   1.000
_cell.length_b   1.000
_cell.length_c   1.000
_cell.angle_alpha   90.00
_cell.angle_beta   90.00
_cell.angle_gamma   90.00
#
_symmetry.space_group_name_H-M   'P 1'
#
loop_
_entity.id
_entity.type
_entity.pdbx_description
1 polymer ?
#
loop_
_entity_poly.entity_id
_entity_poly.type
_entity_poly.pdbx_seq_one_letter_code
_entity_poly.pdbx_strand_id
1 'polypeptide(L)'
;MRSSKQRDEVLKVLKCSCDHPTADMIYERVKEKIPNISLGTVYRNLGQLHDEGLITVIESSDKKVHYEGNLEDHIHFLCKNCDVITDIFCKNEVPKVFDNLGHVVESQKTVYYGICKDCRNNI
;
A
#
# COMPACT_ATOMS: atom_id res chain seq x y z
N MET A 1 -5.85 3.82 21.58
CA MET A 1 -6.63 2.74 20.98
C MET A 1 -6.15 1.39 21.48
N ARG A 2 -7.06 0.50 21.75
CA ARG A 2 -6.72 -0.84 22.23
C ARG A 2 -6.16 -1.67 21.08
N SER A 3 -4.91 -2.11 21.18
CA SER A 3 -4.37 -3.02 20.18
C SER A 3 -4.99 -4.41 20.34
N SER A 4 -5.14 -5.13 19.23
CA SER A 4 -5.61 -6.49 19.23
C SER A 4 -4.56 -7.38 18.58
N LYS A 5 -4.54 -8.64 18.99
CA LYS A 5 -3.64 -9.64 18.42
C LYS A 5 -3.87 -9.77 16.91
N GLN A 6 -5.13 -9.70 16.47
CA GLN A 6 -5.49 -9.81 15.06
C GLN A 6 -4.95 -8.64 14.26
N ARG A 7 -5.15 -7.40 14.76
CA ARG A 7 -4.66 -6.19 14.10
C ARG A 7 -3.14 -6.18 14.02
N ASP A 8 -2.48 -6.57 15.10
CA ASP A 8 -1.02 -6.60 15.15
C ASP A 8 -0.45 -7.59 14.13
N GLU A 9 -1.09 -8.73 13.95
CA GLU A 9 -0.67 -9.72 12.96
C GLU A 9 -0.89 -9.24 11.53
N VAL A 10 -2.00 -8.56 11.26
CA VAL A 10 -2.26 -7.95 9.95
C VAL A 10 -1.15 -6.95 9.60
N LEU A 11 -0.81 -6.07 10.53
CA LEU A 11 0.26 -5.09 10.33
C LEU A 11 1.61 -5.77 10.10
N LYS A 12 1.92 -6.80 10.87
CA LYS A 12 3.16 -7.56 10.73
C LYS A 12 3.28 -8.20 9.35
N VAL A 13 2.20 -8.81 8.87
CA VAL A 13 2.18 -9.41 7.54
C VAL A 13 2.46 -8.35 6.48
N LEU A 14 1.86 -7.17 6.59
CA LEU A 14 2.09 -6.09 5.63
C LEU A 14 3.51 -5.57 5.66
N LYS A 15 4.09 -5.41 6.85
CA LYS A 15 5.48 -4.93 6.97
C LYS A 15 6.48 -5.91 6.39
N CYS A 16 6.14 -7.21 6.39
CA CYS A 16 6.99 -8.26 5.84
C CYS A 16 6.70 -8.54 4.36
N SER A 17 5.64 -7.94 3.80
CA SER A 17 5.24 -8.16 2.41
C SER A 17 5.80 -7.06 1.52
N CYS A 18 6.44 -7.44 0.41
CA CYS A 18 6.98 -6.49 -0.56
C CYS A 18 6.29 -6.58 -1.92
N ASP A 19 5.19 -7.31 -2.01
CA ASP A 19 4.46 -7.55 -3.25
C ASP A 19 3.14 -6.79 -3.35
N HIS A 20 2.88 -5.83 -2.45
CA HIS A 20 1.66 -5.03 -2.42
C HIS A 20 0.41 -5.90 -2.44
N PRO A 21 0.17 -6.69 -1.38
CA PRO A 21 -0.92 -7.65 -1.39
C PRO A 21 -2.30 -7.00 -1.34
N THR A 22 -3.29 -7.68 -1.92
CA THR A 22 -4.70 -7.35 -1.73
C THR A 22 -5.17 -7.85 -0.37
N ALA A 23 -6.37 -7.43 0.05
CA ALA A 23 -6.94 -7.90 1.32
C ALA A 23 -7.11 -9.43 1.35
N ASP A 24 -7.48 -10.04 0.24
CA ASP A 24 -7.62 -11.49 0.16
C ASP A 24 -6.29 -12.21 0.37
N MET A 25 -5.22 -11.69 -0.20
CA MET A 25 -3.87 -12.22 -0.02
C MET A 25 -3.40 -12.08 1.43
N ILE A 26 -3.68 -10.93 2.03
CA ILE A 26 -3.36 -10.67 3.44
C ILE A 26 -4.13 -11.65 4.33
N TYR A 27 -5.41 -11.85 4.06
CA TYR A 27 -6.24 -12.81 4.79
C TYR A 27 -5.63 -14.21 4.78
N GLU A 28 -5.22 -14.70 3.61
CA GLU A 28 -4.60 -16.03 3.50
C GLU A 28 -3.31 -16.12 4.31
N ARG A 29 -2.51 -15.06 4.32
CA ARG A 29 -1.25 -15.03 5.08
C ARG A 29 -1.47 -14.95 6.59
N VAL A 30 -2.42 -14.12 7.03
CA VAL A 30 -2.74 -13.97 8.46
C VAL A 30 -3.38 -15.25 9.01
N LYS A 31 -4.16 -15.91 8.18
CA LYS A 31 -4.86 -17.15 8.55
C LYS A 31 -3.90 -18.25 8.98
N GLU A 32 -2.67 -18.25 8.51
CA GLU A 32 -1.64 -19.19 8.94
C GLU A 32 -1.32 -19.06 10.43
N LYS A 33 -1.41 -17.84 10.97
CA LYS A 33 -1.14 -17.55 12.38
C LYS A 33 -2.40 -17.49 13.23
N ILE A 34 -3.51 -17.07 12.64
CA ILE A 34 -4.80 -16.92 13.32
C ILE A 34 -5.86 -17.64 12.48
N PRO A 35 -5.98 -18.98 12.61
CA PRO A 35 -6.85 -19.77 11.72
C PRO A 35 -8.33 -19.38 11.74
N ASN A 36 -8.79 -18.78 12.84
CA ASN A 36 -10.20 -18.41 13.01
C ASN A 36 -10.53 -16.98 12.55
N ILE A 37 -9.55 -16.24 12.02
CA ILE A 37 -9.80 -14.89 11.57
C ILE A 37 -10.74 -14.89 10.36
N SER A 38 -11.66 -13.94 10.30
CA SER A 38 -12.55 -13.78 9.15
C SER A 38 -12.01 -12.73 8.18
N LEU A 39 -12.42 -12.82 6.93
CA LEU A 39 -12.07 -11.83 5.91
C LEU A 39 -12.60 -10.43 6.30
N GLY A 40 -13.81 -10.37 6.87
CA GLY A 40 -14.38 -9.12 7.36
C GLY A 40 -13.53 -8.47 8.44
N THR A 41 -12.94 -9.26 9.33
CA THR A 41 -12.04 -8.76 10.37
C THR A 41 -10.78 -8.19 9.75
N VAL A 42 -10.22 -8.85 8.73
CA VAL A 42 -9.04 -8.34 8.01
C VAL A 42 -9.34 -6.99 7.38
N TYR A 43 -10.46 -6.85 6.66
CA TYR A 43 -10.87 -5.58 6.07
C TYR A 43 -11.03 -4.48 7.12
N ARG A 44 -11.65 -4.80 8.26
CA ARG A 44 -11.84 -3.83 9.34
C ARG A 44 -10.51 -3.38 9.92
N ASN A 45 -9.60 -4.32 10.14
CA ASN A 45 -8.27 -4.00 10.66
C ASN A 45 -7.47 -3.16 9.66
N LEU A 46 -7.54 -3.46 8.37
CA LEU A 46 -6.87 -2.68 7.32
C LEU A 46 -7.40 -1.25 7.29
N GLY A 47 -8.71 -1.06 7.42
CA GLY A 47 -9.31 0.27 7.48
C GLY A 47 -8.81 1.06 8.69
N GLN A 48 -8.73 0.44 9.86
CA GLN A 48 -8.20 1.08 11.07
C GLN A 48 -6.74 1.47 10.91
N LEU A 49 -5.91 0.56 10.39
CA LEU A 49 -4.49 0.83 10.19
C LEU A 49 -4.27 1.96 9.19
N HIS A 50 -5.06 2.01 8.13
CA HIS A 50 -5.02 3.08 7.14
C HIS A 50 -5.41 4.42 7.77
N ASP A 51 -6.49 4.45 8.53
CA ASP A 51 -6.97 5.67 9.21
C ASP A 51 -5.95 6.22 10.19
N GLU A 52 -5.17 5.33 10.81
CA GLU A 52 -4.10 5.71 11.74
C GLU A 52 -2.79 6.08 11.04
N GLY A 53 -2.73 5.99 9.72
CA GLY A 53 -1.54 6.34 8.95
C GLY A 53 -0.42 5.32 9.04
N LEU A 54 -0.72 4.09 9.46
CA LEU A 54 0.29 3.03 9.62
C LEU A 54 0.51 2.23 8.36
N ILE A 55 -0.40 2.30 7.40
CA ILE A 55 -0.29 1.66 6.09
C ILE A 55 -0.81 2.60 5.02
N THR A 56 -0.46 2.33 3.77
CA THR A 56 -0.98 3.06 2.61
C THR A 56 -1.68 2.11 1.66
N VAL A 57 -2.47 2.66 0.73
CA VAL A 57 -3.19 1.88 -0.27
C VAL A 57 -2.87 2.40 -1.66
N ILE A 58 -2.86 1.48 -2.63
CA ILE A 58 -2.65 1.79 -4.05
C ILE A 58 -3.70 1.03 -4.85
N GLU A 59 -4.40 1.72 -5.74
CA GLU A 59 -5.38 1.10 -6.61
C GLU A 59 -4.73 0.74 -7.95
N SER A 60 -4.88 -0.51 -8.37
CA SER A 60 -4.37 -0.97 -9.67
C SER A 60 -5.33 -0.60 -10.80
N SER A 61 -4.89 -0.87 -12.06
CA SER A 61 -5.67 -0.51 -13.26
C SER A 61 -7.04 -1.18 -13.31
N ASP A 62 -7.18 -2.37 -12.71
CA ASP A 62 -8.44 -3.10 -12.63
C ASP A 62 -9.26 -2.72 -11.38
N LYS A 63 -8.88 -1.65 -10.71
CA LYS A 63 -9.51 -1.10 -9.50
C LYS A 63 -9.40 -1.98 -8.27
N LYS A 64 -8.47 -2.94 -8.26
CA LYS A 64 -8.16 -3.69 -7.05
C LYS A 64 -7.33 -2.83 -6.12
N VAL A 65 -7.63 -2.89 -4.82
CA VAL A 65 -6.92 -2.15 -3.80
C VAL A 65 -5.77 -3.02 -3.28
N HIS A 66 -4.57 -2.47 -3.31
CA HIS A 66 -3.37 -3.08 -2.79
C HIS A 66 -2.92 -2.32 -1.54
N TYR A 67 -2.34 -3.02 -0.59
CA TYR A 67 -1.94 -2.46 0.69
C TYR A 67 -0.42 -2.48 0.85
N GLU A 68 0.11 -1.53 1.58
CA GLU A 68 1.54 -1.40 1.80
C GLU A 68 1.83 -0.93 3.22
N GLY A 69 2.75 -1.64 3.90
CA GLY A 69 3.18 -1.29 5.25
C GLY A 69 4.51 -0.55 5.33
N ASN A 70 5.18 -0.32 4.22
CA ASN A 70 6.45 0.41 4.20
C ASN A 70 6.19 1.90 4.03
N LEU A 71 6.57 2.69 5.04
CA LEU A 71 6.34 4.14 5.07
C LEU A 71 7.58 4.97 4.74
N GLU A 72 8.69 4.35 4.32
CA GLU A 72 9.86 5.09 3.86
C GLU A 72 9.53 5.88 2.61
N ASP A 73 10.24 7.00 2.41
CA ASP A 73 10.04 7.84 1.22
C ASP A 73 10.27 7.04 -0.05
N HIS A 74 9.25 6.94 -0.87
CA HIS A 74 9.32 6.28 -2.16
C HIS A 74 8.18 6.74 -3.06
N ILE A 75 8.35 6.50 -4.34
CA ILE A 75 7.29 6.68 -5.33
C ILE A 75 6.91 5.31 -5.86
N HIS A 76 5.77 5.24 -6.51
CA HIS A 76 5.24 3.99 -7.06
C HIS A 76 5.19 4.08 -8.58
N PHE A 77 5.47 2.97 -9.23
CA PHE A 77 5.24 2.83 -10.66
C PHE A 77 4.28 1.66 -10.88
N LEU A 78 3.18 1.94 -11.58
CA LEU A 78 2.16 0.94 -11.90
C LEU A 78 2.17 0.66 -13.40
N CYS A 79 2.44 -0.58 -13.78
CA CYS A 79 2.37 -1.01 -15.18
C CYS A 79 0.91 -1.27 -15.55
N LYS A 80 0.41 -0.57 -16.55
CA LYS A 80 -0.98 -0.73 -17.01
C LYS A 80 -1.20 -2.05 -17.75
N ASN A 81 -0.13 -2.71 -18.19
CA ASN A 81 -0.22 -3.94 -18.94
C ASN A 81 -0.22 -5.19 -18.05
N CYS A 82 0.69 -5.27 -17.10
CA CYS A 82 0.81 -6.45 -16.22
C CYS A 82 0.40 -6.19 -14.76
N ASP A 83 0.02 -4.95 -14.43
CA ASP A 83 -0.39 -4.52 -13.08
C ASP A 83 0.68 -4.65 -12.00
N VAL A 84 1.95 -4.84 -12.37
CA VAL A 84 3.02 -4.84 -11.38
C VAL A 84 3.12 -3.45 -10.74
N ILE A 85 3.26 -3.41 -9.42
CA ILE A 85 3.50 -2.18 -8.66
C ILE A 85 4.94 -2.26 -8.17
N THR A 86 5.75 -1.27 -8.56
CA THR A 86 7.15 -1.20 -8.19
C THR A 86 7.37 -0.01 -7.28
N ASP A 87 8.01 -0.23 -6.14
CA ASP A 87 8.44 0.85 -5.25
C ASP A 87 9.81 1.34 -5.68
N ILE A 88 9.93 2.64 -5.85
CA ILE A 88 11.20 3.28 -6.15
C ILE A 88 11.54 4.19 -4.97
N PHE A 89 12.54 3.77 -4.19
CA PHE A 89 12.93 4.49 -2.97
C PHE A 89 13.79 5.69 -3.36
N CYS A 90 13.19 6.84 -3.25
CA CYS A 90 13.85 8.11 -3.52
C CYS A 90 13.13 9.20 -2.75
N LYS A 91 13.80 10.35 -2.60
CA LYS A 91 13.22 11.49 -1.92
C LYS A 91 12.05 12.03 -2.73
N ASN A 92 10.89 12.12 -2.10
CA ASN A 92 9.67 12.59 -2.74
C ASN A 92 9.35 13.99 -2.22
N GLU A 93 9.96 15.01 -2.83
CA GLU A 93 9.85 16.39 -2.36
C GLU A 93 8.49 17.00 -2.68
N VAL A 94 7.96 17.76 -1.72
CA VAL A 94 6.72 18.50 -1.90
C VAL A 94 7.01 19.77 -2.71
N PRO A 95 6.26 20.03 -3.78
CA PRO A 95 6.45 21.27 -4.55
C PRO A 95 6.23 22.51 -3.70
N LYS A 96 7.10 23.52 -3.90
CA LYS A 96 7.05 24.76 -3.14
C LYS A 96 5.81 25.61 -3.40
N VAL A 97 5.08 25.31 -4.47
CA VAL A 97 3.86 26.05 -4.81
C VAL A 97 2.84 26.03 -3.67
N PHE A 98 2.80 24.95 -2.89
CA PHE A 98 1.87 24.84 -1.77
C PHE A 98 2.19 25.87 -0.68
N ASP A 99 3.47 26.07 -0.36
CA ASP A 99 3.90 27.08 0.59
C ASP A 99 3.52 28.49 0.11
N ASN A 100 3.71 28.76 -1.19
CA ASN A 100 3.38 30.06 -1.78
C ASN A 100 1.87 30.35 -1.70
N LEU A 101 1.04 29.31 -1.73
CA LEU A 101 -0.42 29.44 -1.62
C LEU A 101 -0.90 29.44 -0.17
N GLY A 102 -0.01 29.23 0.79
CA GLY A 102 -0.36 29.18 2.21
C GLY A 102 -0.89 27.83 2.68
N HIS A 103 -0.71 26.80 1.87
CA HIS A 103 -1.16 25.46 2.23
C HIS A 103 -0.08 24.71 3.01
N VAL A 104 -0.52 23.83 3.90
CA VAL A 104 0.34 22.91 4.63
C VAL A 104 0.07 21.50 4.09
N VAL A 105 1.09 20.86 3.51
CA VAL A 105 0.97 19.47 3.03
C VAL A 105 1.35 18.54 4.16
N GLU A 106 0.42 17.69 4.57
CA GLU A 106 0.62 16.75 5.67
C GLU A 106 1.08 15.37 5.17
N SER A 107 0.72 15.02 3.94
CA SER A 107 1.11 13.73 3.37
C SER A 107 1.06 13.80 1.85
N GLN A 108 1.73 12.86 1.21
CA GLN A 108 1.66 12.70 -0.24
C GLN A 108 1.86 11.24 -0.62
N LYS A 109 1.28 10.89 -1.76
CA LYS A 109 1.50 9.59 -2.39
C LYS A 109 1.62 9.83 -3.89
N THR A 110 2.73 9.40 -4.47
CA THR A 110 2.99 9.61 -5.90
C THR A 110 2.99 8.28 -6.62
N VAL A 111 2.14 8.16 -7.63
CA VAL A 111 2.04 6.97 -8.47
C VAL A 111 2.21 7.39 -9.92
N TYR A 112 3.16 6.76 -10.61
CA TYR A 112 3.34 6.93 -12.04
C TYR A 112 2.76 5.73 -12.77
N TYR A 113 2.08 5.97 -13.86
CA TYR A 113 1.41 4.95 -14.66
C TYR A 113 2.09 4.83 -16.02
N GLY A 114 2.34 3.61 -16.45
CA GLY A 114 2.98 3.41 -17.75
C GLY A 114 3.17 1.94 -18.07
N ILE A 115 4.21 1.64 -18.82
CA ILE A 115 4.55 0.27 -19.23
C ILE A 115 5.91 -0.07 -18.63
N CYS A 116 5.98 -1.17 -17.87
CA CYS A 116 7.24 -1.57 -17.23
C CYS A 116 8.26 -2.07 -18.28
N LYS A 117 9.51 -2.17 -17.84
CA LYS A 117 10.62 -2.55 -18.74
C LYS A 117 10.39 -3.92 -19.39
N ASP A 118 9.82 -4.86 -18.66
CA ASP A 118 9.60 -6.22 -19.18
C ASP A 118 8.48 -6.24 -20.23
N CYS A 119 7.38 -5.51 -19.98
CA CYS A 119 6.30 -5.39 -20.95
C CYS A 119 6.74 -4.59 -22.19
N ARG A 120 7.56 -3.56 -22.00
CA ARG A 120 8.08 -2.76 -23.09
C ARG A 120 8.96 -3.60 -24.03
N ASN A 121 9.76 -4.50 -23.46
CA ASN A 121 10.67 -5.37 -24.25
C ASN A 121 9.93 -6.50 -24.95
N ASN A 122 8.68 -6.80 -24.55
CA ASN A 122 7.86 -7.85 -25.14
C ASN A 122 6.84 -7.34 -26.17
N ILE A 123 6.92 -6.08 -26.55
CA ILE A 123 6.04 -5.49 -27.57
C ILE A 123 6.59 -5.78 -28.97
#